data_92045111ce7813c31e5bea63236a33e9
#
_entry.id   92045111ce7813c31e5bea63236a33e9
#
_cell.length_a   1.000
_cell.length_b   1.000
_cell.length_c   1.000
_cell.angle_alpha   90.00
_cell.angle_beta   90.00
_cell.angle_gamma   90.00
#
_symmetry.space_group_name_H-M   'P 1'
#
loop_
_entity.id
_entity.type
_entity.pdbx_description
1 polymer ?
#
loop_
_entity_poly.entity_id
_entity_poly.type
_entity_poly.pdbx_seq_one_letter_code
_entity_poly.pdbx_strand_id
1 'polypeptide(L)'
;MRNAANLGRRSAQADRIARVLTSINAFLTLIALGHGIYRLTQAPPDELIVQGWRTFGFLVFLAFWVMVTIWPRRTPGAWELMFVHKVAITTFALALAGVPEARETAMVDGWLVVSGAVAYVLTRGWTAWRPLIDKRATGADLAPAHA
;
A
#
# COMPACT_ATOMS: atom_id res chain seq x y z
N MET A 1 -25.36 10.57 -25.35
CA MET A 1 -23.94 10.30 -25.72
C MET A 1 -22.92 11.16 -24.95
N ARG A 2 -23.13 12.46 -24.68
CA ARG A 2 -22.18 13.31 -23.91
C ARG A 2 -21.88 12.82 -22.49
N ASN A 3 -22.84 12.23 -21.76
CA ASN A 3 -22.62 11.77 -20.38
C ASN A 3 -21.68 10.56 -20.26
N ALA A 4 -21.75 9.59 -21.17
CA ALA A 4 -20.87 8.42 -21.15
C ALA A 4 -19.42 8.79 -21.45
N ALA A 5 -19.18 9.69 -22.41
CA ALA A 5 -17.84 10.19 -22.72
C ALA A 5 -17.21 10.99 -21.55
N ASN A 6 -18.03 11.75 -20.80
CA ASN A 6 -17.56 12.49 -19.62
C ASN A 6 -17.24 11.55 -18.45
N LEU A 7 -18.01 10.48 -18.22
CA LEU A 7 -17.75 9.47 -17.20
C LEU A 7 -16.46 8.69 -17.50
N GLY A 8 -16.26 8.29 -18.76
CA GLY A 8 -15.02 7.60 -19.17
C GLY A 8 -13.78 8.47 -18.99
N ARG A 9 -13.89 9.75 -19.32
CA ARG A 9 -12.77 10.71 -19.17
C ARG A 9 -12.42 10.96 -17.70
N ARG A 10 -13.42 11.08 -16.81
CA ARG A 10 -13.22 11.21 -15.36
C ARG A 10 -12.56 9.99 -14.75
N SER A 11 -12.93 8.77 -15.17
CA SER A 11 -12.30 7.55 -14.65
C SER A 11 -10.84 7.43 -15.09
N ALA A 12 -10.51 7.77 -16.33
CA ALA A 12 -9.14 7.76 -16.83
C ALA A 12 -8.24 8.78 -16.11
N GLN A 13 -8.78 9.97 -15.81
CA GLN A 13 -8.07 10.98 -15.04
C GLN A 13 -7.83 10.53 -13.59
N ALA A 14 -8.83 9.93 -12.94
CA ALA A 14 -8.71 9.38 -11.58
C ALA A 14 -7.62 8.30 -11.52
N ASP A 15 -7.59 7.39 -12.49
CA ASP A 15 -6.56 6.35 -12.59
C ASP A 15 -5.16 6.94 -12.80
N ARG A 16 -5.04 8.00 -13.60
CA ARG A 16 -3.76 8.69 -13.82
C ARG A 16 -3.25 9.33 -12.53
N ILE A 17 -4.11 10.05 -11.81
CA ILE A 17 -3.75 10.68 -10.52
C ILE A 17 -3.32 9.60 -9.52
N ALA A 18 -4.07 8.52 -9.40
CA ALA A 18 -3.75 7.43 -8.49
C ALA A 18 -2.39 6.81 -8.81
N ARG A 19 -2.08 6.56 -10.09
CA ARG A 19 -0.77 6.03 -10.50
C ARG A 19 0.37 6.99 -10.18
N VAL A 20 0.17 8.29 -10.35
CA VAL A 20 1.18 9.29 -9.96
C VAL A 20 1.43 9.23 -8.46
N LEU A 21 0.37 9.23 -7.63
CA LEU A 21 0.51 9.14 -6.18
C LEU A 21 1.24 7.88 -5.73
N THR A 22 0.84 6.71 -6.24
CA THR A 22 1.48 5.44 -5.89
C THR A 22 2.91 5.33 -6.41
N SER A 23 3.23 5.92 -7.57
CA SER A 23 4.61 6.01 -8.08
C SER A 23 5.49 6.90 -7.19
N ILE A 24 4.96 8.02 -6.71
CA ILE A 24 5.64 8.88 -5.73
C ILE A 24 5.91 8.08 -4.45
N ASN A 25 4.93 7.35 -3.94
CA ASN A 25 5.09 6.52 -2.76
C ASN A 25 6.14 5.41 -2.96
N ALA A 26 6.15 4.76 -4.13
CA ALA A 26 7.19 3.79 -4.49
C ALA A 26 8.59 4.43 -4.51
N PHE A 27 8.71 5.62 -5.09
CA PHE A 27 9.98 6.35 -5.16
C PHE A 27 10.48 6.77 -3.77
N LEU A 28 9.60 7.31 -2.92
CA LEU A 28 9.95 7.66 -1.55
C LEU A 28 10.39 6.43 -0.74
N THR A 29 9.70 5.29 -0.94
CA THR A 29 10.06 4.03 -0.29
C THR A 29 11.39 3.48 -0.81
N LEU A 30 11.71 3.67 -2.10
CA LEU A 30 13.02 3.33 -2.66
C LEU A 30 14.15 4.15 -2.02
N ILE A 31 13.93 5.45 -1.81
CA ILE A 31 14.88 6.30 -1.07
C ILE A 31 15.06 5.79 0.36
N ALA A 32 13.95 5.46 1.06
CA ALA A 32 14.01 4.91 2.40
C ALA A 32 14.75 3.57 2.45
N LEU A 33 14.57 2.71 1.44
CA LEU A 33 15.31 1.45 1.30
C LEU A 33 16.82 1.71 1.14
N GLY A 34 17.21 2.63 0.27
CA GLY A 34 18.62 3.01 0.07
C GLY A 34 19.26 3.54 1.37
N HIS A 35 18.54 4.41 2.09
CA HIS A 35 18.97 4.89 3.40
C HIS A 35 19.04 3.75 4.43
N GLY A 36 18.07 2.84 4.44
CA GLY A 36 18.05 1.66 5.31
C GLY A 36 19.26 0.74 5.08
N ILE A 37 19.60 0.48 3.81
CA ILE A 37 20.80 -0.29 3.45
C ILE A 37 22.06 0.41 3.98
N TYR A 38 22.19 1.72 3.78
CA TYR A 38 23.33 2.48 4.31
C TYR A 38 23.41 2.36 5.83
N ARG A 39 22.31 2.57 6.57
CA ARG A 39 22.28 2.41 8.02
C ARG A 39 22.63 1.01 8.47
N LEU A 40 22.18 0.00 7.75
CA LEU A 40 22.50 -1.40 8.05
C LEU A 40 24.02 -1.67 7.96
N THR A 41 24.73 -1.05 7.01
CA THR A 41 26.19 -1.19 6.89
C THR A 41 26.96 -0.48 8.01
N GLN A 42 26.33 0.45 8.72
CA GLN A 42 26.93 1.21 9.82
C GLN A 42 26.45 0.74 11.21
N ALA A 43 25.51 -0.21 11.24
CA ALA A 43 24.88 -0.63 12.48
C ALA A 43 25.85 -1.43 13.38
N PRO A 44 25.89 -1.16 14.68
CA PRO A 44 26.62 -1.98 15.64
C PRO A 44 25.96 -3.38 15.75
N PRO A 45 26.70 -4.40 16.23
CA PRO A 45 26.22 -5.78 16.25
C PRO A 45 24.88 -6.00 16.96
N ASP A 46 24.60 -5.26 18.01
CA ASP A 46 23.37 -5.32 18.80
C ASP A 46 22.15 -4.72 18.09
N GLU A 47 22.35 -3.86 17.08
CA GLU A 47 21.28 -3.27 16.28
C GLU A 47 21.07 -3.95 14.92
N LEU A 48 21.97 -4.81 14.46
CA LEU A 48 21.94 -5.39 13.11
C LEU A 48 20.59 -6.03 12.77
N ILE A 49 20.00 -6.79 13.68
CA ILE A 49 18.72 -7.46 13.44
C ILE A 49 17.59 -6.44 13.28
N VAL A 50 17.53 -5.41 14.14
CA VAL A 50 16.49 -4.38 14.08
C VAL A 50 16.62 -3.56 12.81
N GLN A 51 17.82 -3.16 12.42
CA GLN A 51 18.08 -2.44 11.17
C GLN A 51 17.80 -3.32 9.94
N GLY A 52 18.07 -4.61 10.01
CA GLY A 52 17.70 -5.58 8.98
C GLY A 52 16.18 -5.66 8.80
N TRP A 53 15.41 -5.83 9.88
CA TRP A 53 13.94 -5.83 9.84
C TRP A 53 13.38 -4.56 9.21
N ARG A 54 13.90 -3.40 9.60
CA ARG A 54 13.51 -2.10 9.04
C ARG A 54 13.77 -2.05 7.53
N THR A 55 14.99 -2.42 7.12
CA THR A 55 15.43 -2.36 5.71
C THR A 55 14.64 -3.31 4.83
N PHE A 56 14.46 -4.57 5.25
CA PHE A 56 13.66 -5.54 4.50
C PHE A 56 12.16 -5.17 4.51
N GLY A 57 11.68 -4.51 5.56
CA GLY A 57 10.35 -3.89 5.57
C GLY A 57 10.17 -2.89 4.42
N PHE A 58 11.14 -1.99 4.20
CA PHE A 58 11.09 -1.05 3.06
C PHE A 58 11.07 -1.77 1.72
N LEU A 59 11.82 -2.88 1.56
CA LEU A 59 11.79 -3.68 0.34
C LEU A 59 10.40 -4.26 0.08
N VAL A 60 9.74 -4.82 1.09
CA VAL A 60 8.38 -5.36 0.99
C VAL A 60 7.37 -4.26 0.62
N PHE A 61 7.44 -3.10 1.26
CA PHE A 61 6.55 -1.98 0.94
C PHE A 61 6.80 -1.39 -0.44
N LEU A 62 8.05 -1.34 -0.90
CA LEU A 62 8.37 -0.97 -2.27
C LEU A 62 7.69 -1.90 -3.27
N ALA A 63 7.77 -3.21 -3.04
CA ALA A 63 7.11 -4.21 -3.89
C ALA A 63 5.59 -4.02 -3.89
N PHE A 64 4.96 -3.76 -2.74
CA PHE A 64 3.54 -3.44 -2.66
C PHE A 64 3.16 -2.19 -3.45
N TRP A 65 3.91 -1.07 -3.30
CA TRP A 65 3.64 0.16 -4.04
C TRP A 65 3.75 -0.05 -5.55
N VAL A 66 4.78 -0.76 -6.02
CA VAL A 66 4.94 -1.12 -7.44
C VAL A 66 3.76 -1.96 -7.92
N MET A 67 3.37 -2.98 -7.15
CA MET A 67 2.29 -3.89 -7.49
C MET A 67 0.94 -3.16 -7.61
N VAL A 68 0.58 -2.30 -6.66
CA VAL A 68 -0.69 -1.54 -6.72
C VAL A 68 -0.65 -0.42 -7.77
N THR A 69 0.52 0.09 -8.15
CA THR A 69 0.68 1.04 -9.25
C THR A 69 0.36 0.39 -10.59
N ILE A 70 0.85 -0.83 -10.80
CA ILE A 70 0.68 -1.56 -12.06
C ILE A 70 -0.73 -2.19 -12.14
N TRP A 71 -1.16 -2.85 -11.05
CA TRP A 71 -2.39 -3.63 -11.00
C TRP A 71 -3.32 -3.25 -9.83
N PRO A 72 -3.81 -2.01 -9.77
CA PRO A 72 -4.55 -1.51 -8.60
C PRO A 72 -5.83 -2.28 -8.28
N ARG A 73 -6.42 -2.98 -9.27
CA ARG A 73 -7.69 -3.74 -9.17
C ARG A 73 -7.50 -5.26 -9.28
N ARG A 74 -6.25 -5.76 -9.27
CA ARG A 74 -5.97 -7.20 -9.42
C ARG A 74 -5.17 -7.78 -8.26
N THR A 75 -4.93 -7.00 -7.21
CA THR A 75 -4.12 -7.37 -6.05
C THR A 75 -4.97 -7.34 -4.78
N PRO A 76 -5.88 -8.32 -4.61
CA PRO A 76 -6.72 -8.39 -3.41
C PRO A 76 -5.84 -8.53 -2.16
N GLY A 77 -6.14 -7.75 -1.13
CA GLY A 77 -5.41 -7.74 0.14
C GLY A 77 -4.18 -6.84 0.19
N ALA A 78 -3.56 -6.49 -0.96
CA ALA A 78 -2.34 -5.69 -0.95
C ALA A 78 -2.54 -4.28 -0.36
N TRP A 79 -3.61 -3.61 -0.73
CA TRP A 79 -3.96 -2.30 -0.20
C TRP A 79 -4.24 -2.36 1.31
N GLU A 80 -5.04 -3.33 1.72
CA GLU A 80 -5.48 -3.50 3.09
C GLU A 80 -4.30 -3.82 4.02
N LEU A 81 -3.39 -4.70 3.60
CA LEU A 81 -2.19 -5.02 4.37
C LEU A 81 -1.26 -3.81 4.52
N MET A 82 -1.08 -3.03 3.45
CA MET A 82 -0.33 -1.78 3.54
C MET A 82 -0.97 -0.81 4.53
N PHE A 83 -2.31 -0.63 4.48
CA PHE A 83 -3.00 0.28 5.39
C PHE A 83 -2.91 -0.17 6.83
N VAL A 84 -3.11 -1.46 7.13
CA VAL A 84 -2.97 -1.99 8.49
C VAL A 84 -1.61 -1.62 9.08
N HIS A 85 -0.53 -1.88 8.34
CA HIS A 85 0.81 -1.53 8.81
C HIS A 85 1.03 -0.02 8.91
N LYS A 86 0.70 0.73 7.86
CA LYS A 86 1.00 2.17 7.80
C LYS A 86 0.20 2.98 8.83
N VAL A 87 -1.05 2.62 9.05
CA VAL A 87 -1.87 3.22 10.13
C VAL A 87 -1.30 2.84 11.50
N ALA A 88 -0.95 1.58 11.71
CA ALA A 88 -0.40 1.13 12.99
C ALA A 88 0.91 1.86 13.33
N ILE A 89 1.87 1.93 12.41
CA ILE A 89 3.16 2.60 12.66
C ILE A 89 3.00 4.12 12.81
N THR A 90 2.10 4.75 12.04
CA THR A 90 1.80 6.18 12.18
C THR A 90 1.22 6.47 13.57
N THR A 91 0.24 5.68 14.01
CA THR A 91 -0.37 5.83 15.34
C THR A 91 0.64 5.59 16.45
N PHE A 92 1.48 4.58 16.32
CA PHE A 92 2.55 4.29 17.27
C PHE A 92 3.56 5.43 17.36
N ALA A 93 4.00 5.97 16.22
CA ALA A 93 4.92 7.10 16.17
C ALA A 93 4.32 8.37 16.78
N LEU A 94 3.03 8.63 16.55
CA LEU A 94 2.31 9.77 17.19
C LEU A 94 2.24 9.61 18.71
N ALA A 95 2.04 8.40 19.21
CA ALA A 95 2.02 8.11 20.65
C ALA A 95 3.40 8.31 21.31
N LEU A 96 4.47 8.21 20.52
CA LEU A 96 5.87 8.35 20.96
C LEU A 96 6.51 9.68 20.52
N ALA A 97 5.74 10.77 20.45
CA ALA A 97 6.17 12.06 19.88
C ALA A 97 7.46 12.65 20.50
N GLY A 98 7.84 12.24 21.71
CA GLY A 98 9.10 12.67 22.38
C GLY A 98 10.32 11.81 22.04
N VAL A 99 10.15 10.71 21.28
CA VAL A 99 11.25 9.81 20.93
C VAL A 99 11.91 10.30 19.63
N PRO A 100 13.24 10.25 19.51
CA PRO A 100 13.92 10.51 18.25
C PRO A 100 13.33 9.66 17.10
N GLU A 101 13.30 10.19 15.89
CA GLU A 101 12.72 9.59 14.69
C GLU A 101 11.18 9.45 14.68
N ALA A 102 10.46 9.52 15.83
CA ALA A 102 9.03 9.35 15.88
C ALA A 102 8.27 10.39 15.03
N ARG A 103 8.69 11.66 15.09
CA ARG A 103 8.08 12.73 14.30
C ARG A 103 8.26 12.52 12.80
N GLU A 104 9.45 12.14 12.36
CA GLU A 104 9.74 11.86 10.95
C GLU A 104 8.92 10.66 10.47
N THR A 105 8.91 9.57 11.23
CA THR A 105 8.10 8.37 10.95
C THR A 105 6.62 8.73 10.83
N ALA A 106 6.07 9.51 11.77
CA ALA A 106 4.66 9.91 11.73
C ALA A 106 4.33 10.75 10.48
N MET A 107 5.22 11.67 10.06
CA MET A 107 5.02 12.49 8.87
C MET A 107 5.10 11.66 7.58
N VAL A 108 6.11 10.80 7.45
CA VAL A 108 6.32 10.01 6.25
C VAL A 108 5.24 8.94 6.11
N ASP A 109 5.00 8.14 7.14
CA ASP A 109 3.99 7.08 7.08
C ASP A 109 2.56 7.66 7.05
N GLY A 110 2.31 8.78 7.73
CA GLY A 110 1.05 9.53 7.61
C GLY A 110 0.77 10.00 6.18
N TRP A 111 1.79 10.52 5.48
CA TRP A 111 1.68 10.85 4.06
C TRP A 111 1.33 9.61 3.23
N LEU A 112 2.00 8.48 3.47
CA LEU A 112 1.75 7.22 2.75
C LEU A 112 0.34 6.69 3.00
N VAL A 113 -0.22 6.87 4.22
CA VAL A 113 -1.61 6.55 4.53
C VAL A 113 -2.57 7.42 3.71
N VAL A 114 -2.41 8.74 3.76
CA VAL A 114 -3.34 9.68 3.10
C VAL A 114 -3.28 9.53 1.58
N SER A 115 -2.09 9.58 0.99
CA SER A 115 -1.91 9.46 -0.46
C SER A 115 -2.35 8.09 -0.98
N GLY A 116 -2.05 7.03 -0.23
CA GLY A 116 -2.50 5.68 -0.53
C GLY A 116 -4.03 5.55 -0.47
N ALA A 117 -4.69 6.11 0.56
CA ALA A 117 -6.14 6.10 0.69
C ALA A 117 -6.83 6.84 -0.47
N VAL A 118 -6.29 7.99 -0.86
CA VAL A 118 -6.77 8.72 -2.05
C VAL A 118 -6.63 7.86 -3.31
N ALA A 119 -5.47 7.24 -3.53
CA ALA A 119 -5.24 6.38 -4.68
C ALA A 119 -6.16 5.15 -4.68
N TYR A 120 -6.39 4.52 -3.53
CA TYR A 120 -7.32 3.40 -3.34
C TYR A 120 -8.74 3.75 -3.74
N VAL A 121 -9.24 4.91 -3.29
CA VAL A 121 -10.58 5.40 -3.64
C VAL A 121 -10.67 5.73 -5.14
N LEU A 122 -9.71 6.46 -5.69
CA LEU A 122 -9.68 6.84 -7.10
C LEU A 122 -9.65 5.62 -8.03
N THR A 123 -8.89 4.59 -7.69
CA THR A 123 -8.81 3.34 -8.46
C THR A 123 -9.95 2.37 -8.16
N ARG A 124 -10.75 2.61 -7.11
CA ARG A 124 -11.71 1.63 -6.58
C ARG A 124 -11.01 0.32 -6.25
N GLY A 125 -9.90 0.38 -5.51
CA GLY A 125 -9.04 -0.77 -5.18
C GLY A 125 -9.78 -1.97 -4.58
N TRP A 126 -10.88 -1.72 -3.83
CA TRP A 126 -11.76 -2.77 -3.29
C TRP A 126 -12.37 -3.70 -4.34
N THR A 127 -12.42 -3.27 -5.61
CA THR A 127 -12.94 -4.13 -6.70
C THR A 127 -12.05 -5.33 -7.01
N ALA A 128 -10.80 -5.33 -6.50
CA ALA A 128 -9.89 -6.47 -6.61
C ALA A 128 -10.45 -7.76 -5.98
N TRP A 129 -11.35 -7.64 -4.99
CA TRP A 129 -11.97 -8.76 -4.30
C TRP A 129 -13.11 -9.44 -5.07
N ARG A 130 -13.74 -8.73 -6.03
CA ARG A 130 -14.92 -9.23 -6.77
C ARG A 130 -14.70 -10.61 -7.40
N PRO A 131 -13.60 -10.88 -8.14
CA PRO A 131 -13.43 -12.18 -8.78
C PRO A 131 -13.36 -13.35 -7.80
N LEU A 132 -12.94 -13.12 -6.56
CA LEU A 132 -12.85 -14.13 -5.51
C LEU A 132 -14.24 -14.40 -4.89
N ILE A 133 -15.05 -13.36 -4.74
CA ILE A 133 -16.41 -13.45 -4.21
C ILE A 133 -17.31 -14.15 -5.22
N ASP A 134 -17.27 -13.76 -6.49
CA ASP A 134 -18.08 -14.33 -7.56
C ASP A 134 -17.78 -15.83 -7.78
N LYS A 135 -16.49 -16.23 -7.70
CA LYS A 135 -16.11 -17.65 -7.77
C LYS A 135 -16.66 -18.49 -6.62
N ARG A 136 -16.73 -17.91 -5.41
CA ARG A 136 -17.32 -18.61 -4.25
C ARG A 136 -18.84 -18.81 -4.41
N ALA A 137 -19.55 -17.80 -4.91
CA ALA A 137 -20.97 -17.91 -5.18
C ALA A 137 -21.25 -19.02 -6.20
N THR A 138 -20.53 -19.05 -7.32
CA THR A 138 -20.69 -20.08 -8.37
C THR A 138 -20.28 -21.48 -7.90
N GLY A 139 -19.28 -21.61 -7.05
CA GLY A 139 -18.84 -22.90 -6.50
C GLY A 139 -19.79 -23.48 -5.45
N ALA A 140 -20.50 -22.64 -4.71
CA ALA A 140 -21.50 -23.07 -3.73
C ALA A 140 -22.74 -23.70 -4.40
N ASP A 141 -23.12 -23.21 -5.58
CA ASP A 141 -24.25 -23.72 -6.35
C ASP A 141 -23.97 -25.08 -7.03
N LEU A 142 -22.68 -25.48 -7.11
CA LEU A 142 -22.25 -26.74 -7.72
C LEU A 142 -22.00 -27.87 -6.71
N ALA A 143 -22.18 -27.63 -5.42
CA ALA A 143 -22.09 -28.68 -4.41
C ALA A 143 -23.29 -29.61 -4.58
N PRO A 144 -23.10 -30.93 -4.90
CA PRO A 144 -24.23 -31.84 -5.04
C PRO A 144 -24.94 -31.95 -3.69
N ALA A 145 -26.26 -31.72 -3.70
CA ALA A 145 -27.13 -32.05 -2.57
C ALA A 145 -27.09 -33.58 -2.40
N HIS A 146 -26.14 -34.05 -1.61
CA HIS A 146 -26.16 -35.43 -1.16
C HIS A 146 -27.18 -35.55 -0.04
N ALA A 147 -28.40 -36.00 -0.46
CA ALA A 147 -29.39 -36.60 0.41
C ALA A 147 -28.93 -37.97 0.82
#